data_f292049335f5c7ae51b4014b6e91963b
#
_entry.id   f292049335f5c7ae51b4014b6e91963b
#
_cell.length_a   1.000
_cell.length_b   1.000
_cell.length_c   1.000
_cell.angle_alpha   90.00
_cell.angle_beta   90.00
_cell.angle_gamma   90.00
#
_symmetry.space_group_name_H-M   'P 1'
#
loop_
_entity.id
_entity.type
_entity.pdbx_description
1 polymer ?
#
loop_
_entity_poly.entity_id
_entity_poly.type
_entity_poly.pdbx_seq_one_letter_code
_entity_poly.pdbx_strand_id
1 'polypeptide(L)'
;IAGIVLGWDGEKYLFNPTQEERHNGNRMITTIAATHKKIVMIESEADQVPDDVMYEGIVQAHEHLQPVLDLIDKMVSEIGKPKFEYEHASFDEDLFELLCANEMEGMEYCMDTDDKNVREARVNEWIAAVQEKYEAEHPDMMQYMDEILYKMQKKIVKKWLLAGHRVDGRKMNEIRPLDAEVGVIPRVHGSGLFQRGQTQVLSVLSLGMLNEGQRLDTIEPTEGKRYMHHYNFPPFCTGETGRMGSPKRREIGHGNLAERALLPVIP
;
A
#
# COMPACT_ATOMS: atom_id res chain seq x y z
N ILE A 1 12.95 14.62 5.69
CA ILE A 1 11.56 14.50 5.21
C ILE A 1 10.72 15.52 5.97
N ALA A 2 9.87 16.29 5.27
CA ALA A 2 8.92 17.21 5.85
C ALA A 2 7.52 16.93 5.28
N GLY A 3 6.48 17.43 5.93
CA GLY A 3 5.08 17.32 5.53
C GLY A 3 4.37 18.66 5.46
N ILE A 4 3.38 18.75 4.59
CA ILE A 4 2.51 19.91 4.42
C ILE A 4 1.09 19.45 4.14
N VAL A 5 0.12 20.22 4.60
CA VAL A 5 -1.29 20.05 4.23
C VAL A 5 -1.63 21.07 3.16
N LEU A 6 -2.18 20.60 2.06
CA LEU A 6 -2.69 21.39 0.94
C LEU A 6 -4.22 21.38 1.00
N GLY A 7 -4.83 22.55 0.97
CA GLY A 7 -6.26 22.75 0.74
C GLY A 7 -6.52 23.37 -0.62
N TRP A 8 -7.72 23.17 -1.18
CA TRP A 8 -8.22 23.91 -2.34
C TRP A 8 -9.70 24.25 -2.17
N ASP A 9 -9.99 25.55 -2.16
CA ASP A 9 -11.34 26.07 -1.89
C ASP A 9 -12.24 26.19 -3.15
N GLY A 10 -11.74 25.81 -4.31
CA GLY A 10 -12.40 25.95 -5.60
C GLY A 10 -11.78 27.04 -6.48
N GLU A 11 -10.97 27.93 -5.92
CA GLU A 11 -10.32 29.04 -6.62
C GLU A 11 -8.81 29.10 -6.38
N LYS A 12 -8.35 28.84 -5.13
CA LYS A 12 -6.94 28.98 -4.74
C LYS A 12 -6.49 27.80 -3.89
N TYR A 13 -5.18 27.57 -3.89
CA TYR A 13 -4.52 26.64 -2.98
C TYR A 13 -4.23 27.31 -1.62
N LEU A 14 -4.44 26.54 -0.57
CA LEU A 14 -4.17 26.92 0.82
C LEU A 14 -3.11 25.97 1.37
N PHE A 15 -2.01 26.52 1.86
CA PHE A 15 -0.91 25.72 2.42
C PHE A 15 -0.97 25.78 3.95
N ASN A 16 -1.07 24.60 4.58
CA ASN A 16 -1.32 24.42 6.00
C ASN A 16 -2.58 25.19 6.47
N PRO A 17 -3.73 24.95 5.85
CA PRO A 17 -4.98 25.64 6.18
C PRO A 17 -5.32 25.47 7.67
N THR A 18 -5.84 26.51 8.28
CA THR A 18 -6.41 26.48 9.62
C THR A 18 -7.60 25.52 9.69
N GLN A 19 -8.04 25.17 10.89
CA GLN A 19 -9.21 24.31 11.08
C GLN A 19 -10.47 24.93 10.45
N GLU A 20 -10.65 26.23 10.61
CA GLU A 20 -11.78 26.96 10.02
C GLU A 20 -11.74 26.89 8.48
N GLU A 21 -10.58 27.11 7.88
CA GLU A 21 -10.39 26.99 6.42
C GLU A 21 -10.58 25.56 5.92
N ARG A 22 -10.25 24.54 6.72
CA ARG A 22 -10.48 23.14 6.35
C ARG A 22 -11.97 22.77 6.28
N HIS A 23 -12.78 23.34 7.18
CA HIS A 23 -14.20 23.01 7.28
C HIS A 23 -15.10 23.92 6.43
N ASN A 24 -14.65 25.13 6.09
CA ASN A 24 -15.42 26.12 5.37
C ASN A 24 -15.02 26.22 3.90
N GLY A 25 -15.65 25.40 3.06
CA GLY A 25 -15.56 25.53 1.61
C GLY A 25 -14.37 24.81 0.95
N ASN A 26 -13.56 24.10 1.68
CA ASN A 26 -12.51 23.29 1.05
C ASN A 26 -13.11 22.11 0.27
N ARG A 27 -12.72 22.00 -0.98
CA ARG A 27 -13.10 20.90 -1.88
C ARG A 27 -12.02 19.82 -1.99
N MET A 28 -10.81 20.10 -1.48
CA MET A 28 -9.72 19.14 -1.43
C MET A 28 -8.85 19.42 -0.21
N ILE A 29 -8.54 18.37 0.54
CA ILE A 29 -7.50 18.37 1.58
C ILE A 29 -6.53 17.25 1.26
N THR A 30 -5.27 17.59 1.07
CA THR A 30 -4.21 16.64 0.71
C THR A 30 -3.02 16.80 1.63
N THR A 31 -2.62 15.73 2.30
CA THR A 31 -1.39 15.68 3.08
C THR A 31 -0.27 15.14 2.20
N ILE A 32 0.83 15.86 2.15
CA ILE A 32 2.00 15.52 1.32
C ILE A 32 3.22 15.43 2.22
N ALA A 33 3.99 14.36 2.11
CA ALA A 33 5.32 14.25 2.70
C ALA A 33 6.36 14.08 1.59
N ALA A 34 7.48 14.81 1.72
CA ALA A 34 8.49 14.85 0.68
C ALA A 34 9.91 15.00 1.22
N THR A 35 10.88 14.66 0.39
CA THR A 35 12.28 15.06 0.46
C THR A 35 12.50 16.21 -0.52
N HIS A 36 13.71 16.77 -0.60
CA HIS A 36 14.04 17.79 -1.59
C HIS A 36 13.73 17.38 -3.04
N LYS A 37 13.88 16.08 -3.35
CA LYS A 37 13.80 15.58 -4.73
C LYS A 37 12.57 14.73 -5.04
N LYS A 38 11.90 14.19 -4.01
CA LYS A 38 10.85 13.18 -4.20
C LYS A 38 9.72 13.38 -3.23
N ILE A 39 8.50 13.27 -3.72
CA ILE A 39 7.31 13.09 -2.90
C ILE A 39 7.28 11.63 -2.48
N VAL A 40 7.13 11.36 -1.19
CA VAL A 40 7.16 10.01 -0.60
C VAL A 40 5.81 9.55 -0.09
N MET A 41 4.87 10.48 0.14
CA MET A 41 3.51 10.17 0.57
C MET A 41 2.55 11.24 0.06
N ILE A 42 1.38 10.79 -0.41
CA ILE A 42 0.23 11.64 -0.72
C ILE A 42 -0.99 10.95 -0.12
N GLU A 43 -1.77 11.69 0.65
CA GLU A 43 -3.06 11.25 1.18
C GLU A 43 -4.08 12.36 0.94
N SER A 44 -5.11 12.08 0.13
CA SER A 44 -6.05 13.10 -0.35
C SER A 44 -7.50 12.71 -0.10
N GLU A 45 -8.29 13.70 0.27
CA GLU A 45 -9.75 13.71 0.19
C GLU A 45 -10.16 14.86 -0.73
N ALA A 46 -10.97 14.57 -1.76
CA ALA A 46 -11.36 15.55 -2.73
C ALA A 46 -12.81 15.34 -3.21
N ASP A 47 -13.54 16.44 -3.34
CA ASP A 47 -14.89 16.48 -3.91
C ASP A 47 -14.79 16.71 -5.41
N GLN A 48 -14.56 15.65 -6.19
CA GLN A 48 -14.52 15.65 -7.65
C GLN A 48 -13.63 16.75 -8.25
N VAL A 49 -12.47 17.01 -7.64
CA VAL A 49 -11.49 17.98 -8.11
C VAL A 49 -10.83 17.46 -9.39
N PRO A 50 -10.67 18.28 -10.43
CA PRO A 50 -9.98 17.89 -11.66
C PRO A 50 -8.54 17.44 -11.41
N ASP A 51 -8.07 16.47 -12.20
CA ASP A 51 -6.73 15.86 -12.03
C ASP A 51 -5.60 16.87 -12.21
N ASP A 52 -5.73 17.80 -13.14
CA ASP A 52 -4.77 18.87 -13.39
C ASP A 52 -4.66 19.86 -12.22
N VAL A 53 -5.79 20.20 -11.60
CA VAL A 53 -5.80 21.03 -10.37
C VAL A 53 -5.13 20.29 -9.21
N MET A 54 -5.42 19.02 -9.02
CA MET A 54 -4.80 18.21 -7.98
C MET A 54 -3.28 18.10 -8.21
N TYR A 55 -2.86 17.80 -9.44
CA TYR A 55 -1.46 17.68 -9.80
C TYR A 55 -0.68 18.99 -9.57
N GLU A 56 -1.22 20.11 -10.04
CA GLU A 56 -0.61 21.44 -9.85
C GLU A 56 -0.47 21.79 -8.37
N GLY A 57 -1.50 21.52 -7.56
CA GLY A 57 -1.47 21.72 -6.12
C GLY A 57 -0.36 20.90 -5.43
N ILE A 58 -0.18 19.65 -5.84
CA ILE A 58 0.88 18.78 -5.31
C ILE A 58 2.27 19.33 -5.66
N VAL A 59 2.47 19.81 -6.88
CA VAL A 59 3.73 20.42 -7.30
C VAL A 59 4.04 21.67 -6.46
N GLN A 60 3.07 22.58 -6.34
CA GLN A 60 3.24 23.78 -5.52
C GLN A 60 3.47 23.46 -4.03
N ALA A 61 2.78 22.47 -3.48
CA ALA A 61 3.01 22.04 -2.10
C ALA A 61 4.45 21.50 -1.89
N HIS A 62 5.00 20.80 -2.87
CA HIS A 62 6.40 20.35 -2.82
C HIS A 62 7.38 21.54 -2.82
N GLU A 63 7.10 22.59 -3.59
CA GLU A 63 7.88 23.82 -3.57
C GLU A 63 7.80 24.55 -2.21
N HIS A 64 6.61 24.61 -1.63
CA HIS A 64 6.40 25.21 -0.28
C HIS A 64 7.06 24.41 0.86
N LEU A 65 7.38 23.14 0.64
CA LEU A 65 8.13 22.31 1.59
C LEU A 65 9.63 22.60 1.60
N GLN A 66 10.21 23.18 0.54
CA GLN A 66 11.66 23.36 0.44
C GLN A 66 12.24 24.17 1.62
N PRO A 67 11.67 25.31 2.05
CA PRO A 67 12.21 26.05 3.19
C PRO A 67 12.23 25.25 4.50
N VAL A 68 11.27 24.35 4.70
CA VAL A 68 11.22 23.48 5.90
C VAL A 68 12.33 22.44 5.83
N LEU A 69 12.56 21.87 4.66
CA LEU A 69 13.64 20.91 4.42
C LEU A 69 15.02 21.56 4.60
N ASP A 70 15.20 22.79 4.08
CA ASP A 70 16.42 23.59 4.27
C ASP A 70 16.70 23.89 5.75
N LEU A 71 15.64 24.21 6.52
CA LEU A 71 15.75 24.37 7.96
C LEU A 71 16.22 23.09 8.66
N ILE A 72 15.65 21.94 8.29
CA ILE A 72 16.07 20.64 8.83
C ILE A 72 17.55 20.38 8.50
N ASP A 73 17.99 20.62 7.27
CA ASP A 73 19.38 20.44 6.87
C ASP A 73 20.32 21.38 7.64
N LYS A 74 19.91 22.62 7.87
CA LYS A 74 20.64 23.57 8.71
C LYS A 74 20.77 23.05 10.15
N MET A 75 19.68 22.57 10.74
CA MET A 75 19.71 21.96 12.08
C MET A 75 20.65 20.75 12.14
N VAL A 76 20.60 19.89 11.12
CA VAL A 76 21.51 18.73 11.03
C VAL A 76 22.98 19.16 10.94
N SER A 77 23.27 20.22 10.19
CA SER A 77 24.65 20.74 10.08
C SER A 77 25.19 21.34 11.38
N GLU A 78 24.32 21.94 12.20
CA GLU A 78 24.71 22.63 13.45
C GLU A 78 24.80 21.68 14.66
N ILE A 79 23.84 20.76 14.79
CA ILE A 79 23.69 19.93 16.01
C ILE A 79 23.55 18.43 15.70
N GLY A 80 23.62 18.04 14.41
CA GLY A 80 23.50 16.65 14.01
C GLY A 80 24.64 15.79 14.53
N LYS A 81 24.34 14.53 14.87
CA LYS A 81 25.35 13.54 15.24
C LYS A 81 25.74 12.73 14.01
N PRO A 82 27.00 12.28 13.90
CA PRO A 82 27.38 11.34 12.86
C PRO A 82 26.52 10.07 12.93
N LYS A 83 26.11 9.58 11.80
CA LYS A 83 25.36 8.31 11.73
C LYS A 83 26.31 7.17 12.05
N PHE A 84 25.80 6.14 12.74
CA PHE A 84 26.56 4.92 12.95
C PHE A 84 26.72 4.14 11.63
N GLU A 85 27.84 3.45 11.52
CA GLU A 85 28.09 2.54 10.41
C GLU A 85 27.36 1.22 10.67
N TYR A 86 26.83 0.61 9.63
CA TYR A 86 26.19 -0.71 9.68
C TYR A 86 26.42 -1.44 8.36
N GLU A 87 26.48 -2.75 8.44
CA GLU A 87 26.57 -3.58 7.24
C GLU A 87 25.18 -3.68 6.58
N HIS A 88 25.14 -3.40 5.29
CA HIS A 88 23.94 -3.61 4.50
C HIS A 88 23.77 -5.11 4.23
N ALA A 89 22.61 -5.66 4.58
CA ALA A 89 22.24 -6.99 4.13
C ALA A 89 21.93 -6.92 2.63
N SER A 90 22.95 -7.10 1.81
CA SER A 90 22.84 -7.14 0.35
C SER A 90 23.58 -8.36 -0.17
N PHE A 91 23.01 -9.00 -1.15
CA PHE A 91 23.70 -10.08 -1.87
C PHE A 91 24.68 -9.49 -2.89
N ASP A 92 25.66 -10.32 -3.27
CA ASP A 92 26.60 -9.99 -4.31
C ASP A 92 25.90 -9.92 -5.68
N GLU A 93 26.10 -8.84 -6.43
CA GLU A 93 25.50 -8.66 -7.74
C GLU A 93 26.04 -9.67 -8.75
N ASP A 94 27.29 -10.13 -8.61
CA ASP A 94 27.90 -11.15 -9.47
C ASP A 94 27.15 -12.49 -9.33
N LEU A 95 26.73 -12.84 -8.11
CA LEU A 95 25.90 -14.03 -7.86
C LEU A 95 24.50 -13.91 -8.47
N PHE A 96 23.91 -12.72 -8.42
CA PHE A 96 22.64 -12.46 -9.08
C PHE A 96 22.76 -12.59 -10.60
N GLU A 97 23.83 -12.08 -11.20
CA GLU A 97 24.08 -12.19 -12.63
C GLU A 97 24.35 -13.64 -13.05
N LEU A 98 25.07 -14.41 -12.24
CA LEU A 98 25.29 -15.84 -12.46
C LEU A 98 23.98 -16.62 -12.51
N LEU A 99 23.09 -16.41 -11.53
CA LEU A 99 21.77 -17.05 -11.55
C LEU A 99 20.91 -16.58 -12.71
N CYS A 100 20.94 -15.28 -13.02
CA CYS A 100 20.24 -14.76 -14.19
C CYS A 100 20.71 -15.42 -15.50
N ALA A 101 22.02 -15.65 -15.65
CA ALA A 101 22.57 -16.27 -16.85
C ALA A 101 22.18 -17.75 -17.00
N ASN A 102 22.13 -18.47 -15.87
CA ASN A 102 21.96 -19.93 -15.89
C ASN A 102 20.50 -20.39 -15.68
N GLU A 103 19.70 -19.63 -14.92
CA GLU A 103 18.43 -20.11 -14.37
C GLU A 103 17.21 -19.27 -14.79
N MET A 104 17.41 -18.16 -15.52
CA MET A 104 16.33 -17.25 -15.89
C MET A 104 15.27 -17.94 -16.76
N GLU A 105 15.69 -18.76 -17.72
CA GLU A 105 14.77 -19.47 -18.63
C GLU A 105 13.91 -20.50 -17.88
N GLY A 106 14.50 -21.20 -16.91
CA GLY A 106 13.78 -22.14 -16.07
C GLY A 106 12.72 -21.47 -15.23
N MET A 107 13.05 -20.33 -14.60
CA MET A 107 12.09 -19.55 -13.85
C MET A 107 10.99 -18.97 -14.74
N GLU A 108 11.33 -18.43 -15.91
CA GLU A 108 10.36 -17.90 -16.88
C GLU A 108 9.37 -18.97 -17.30
N TYR A 109 9.83 -20.19 -17.57
CA TYR A 109 8.97 -21.35 -17.89
C TYR A 109 8.03 -21.71 -16.73
N CYS A 110 8.52 -21.73 -15.51
CA CYS A 110 7.68 -22.02 -14.33
C CYS A 110 6.61 -20.96 -14.09
N MET A 111 6.91 -19.71 -14.43
CA MET A 111 6.00 -18.58 -14.27
C MET A 111 4.98 -18.46 -15.42
N ASP A 112 5.23 -19.06 -16.57
CA ASP A 112 4.39 -18.95 -17.78
C ASP A 112 3.14 -19.86 -17.68
N THR A 113 2.19 -19.40 -16.88
CA THR A 113 0.86 -20.02 -16.75
C THR A 113 -0.12 -19.02 -16.10
N ASP A 114 -1.36 -19.01 -16.58
CA ASP A 114 -2.44 -18.17 -16.08
C ASP A 114 -2.96 -18.65 -14.71
N ASP A 115 -2.80 -19.95 -14.41
CA ASP A 115 -3.24 -20.53 -13.14
C ASP A 115 -2.23 -20.24 -12.02
N LYS A 116 -2.70 -19.50 -11.00
CA LYS A 116 -1.89 -19.12 -9.84
C LYS A 116 -1.35 -20.33 -9.07
N ASN A 117 -2.18 -21.35 -8.84
CA ASN A 117 -1.80 -22.51 -8.02
C ASN A 117 -0.77 -23.37 -8.75
N VAL A 118 -0.94 -23.54 -10.07
CA VAL A 118 0.03 -24.24 -10.92
C VAL A 118 1.35 -23.50 -10.94
N ARG A 119 1.31 -22.17 -11.07
CA ARG A 119 2.52 -21.34 -11.04
C ARG A 119 3.25 -21.44 -9.71
N GLU A 120 2.55 -21.30 -8.59
CA GLU A 120 3.15 -21.41 -7.25
C GLU A 120 3.80 -22.78 -7.03
N ALA A 121 3.13 -23.85 -7.43
CA ALA A 121 3.69 -25.20 -7.32
C ALA A 121 4.98 -25.36 -8.15
N ARG A 122 4.95 -24.98 -9.45
CA ARG A 122 6.11 -25.04 -10.33
C ARG A 122 7.29 -24.21 -9.83
N VAL A 123 7.01 -22.98 -9.40
CA VAL A 123 8.04 -22.08 -8.89
C VAL A 123 8.67 -22.62 -7.60
N ASN A 124 7.88 -23.15 -6.67
CA ASN A 124 8.39 -23.73 -5.44
C ASN A 124 9.27 -24.97 -5.68
N GLU A 125 8.83 -25.87 -6.56
CA GLU A 125 9.63 -27.04 -6.95
C GLU A 125 10.95 -26.62 -7.62
N TRP A 126 10.88 -25.63 -8.50
CA TRP A 126 12.06 -25.13 -9.19
C TRP A 126 13.02 -24.41 -8.21
N ILE A 127 12.50 -23.60 -7.26
CA ILE A 127 13.31 -22.96 -6.22
C ILE A 127 14.08 -24.02 -5.41
N ALA A 128 13.40 -25.08 -4.97
CA ALA A 128 14.05 -26.15 -4.19
C ALA A 128 15.18 -26.83 -5.00
N ALA A 129 14.96 -27.11 -6.28
CA ALA A 129 15.97 -27.69 -7.14
C ALA A 129 17.17 -26.76 -7.38
N VAL A 130 16.95 -25.45 -7.53
CA VAL A 130 17.99 -24.45 -7.68
C VAL A 130 18.78 -24.30 -6.38
N GLN A 131 18.11 -24.26 -5.23
CA GLN A 131 18.78 -24.21 -3.92
C GLN A 131 19.69 -25.42 -3.72
N GLU A 132 19.21 -26.63 -3.96
CA GLU A 132 20.00 -27.87 -3.87
C GLU A 132 21.23 -27.85 -4.81
N LYS A 133 21.05 -27.37 -6.06
CA LYS A 133 22.12 -27.27 -7.05
C LYS A 133 23.25 -26.34 -6.62
N TYR A 134 22.93 -25.19 -6.03
CA TYR A 134 23.93 -24.18 -5.69
C TYR A 134 24.42 -24.26 -4.24
N GLU A 135 23.81 -25.03 -3.36
CA GLU A 135 24.22 -25.17 -1.96
C GLU A 135 25.66 -25.67 -1.81
N ALA A 136 26.07 -26.62 -2.66
CA ALA A 136 27.42 -27.19 -2.62
C ALA A 136 28.50 -26.25 -3.16
N GLU A 137 28.17 -25.44 -4.17
CA GLU A 137 29.15 -24.56 -4.85
C GLU A 137 29.23 -23.18 -4.23
N HIS A 138 28.09 -22.66 -3.71
CA HIS A 138 27.93 -21.31 -3.20
C HIS A 138 27.18 -21.29 -1.86
N PRO A 139 27.69 -21.90 -0.78
CA PRO A 139 26.99 -21.97 0.51
C PRO A 139 26.69 -20.60 1.11
N ASP A 140 27.57 -19.62 0.89
CA ASP A 140 27.37 -18.24 1.38
C ASP A 140 26.21 -17.50 0.69
N MET A 141 25.79 -17.98 -0.49
CA MET A 141 24.65 -17.44 -1.23
C MET A 141 23.31 -17.86 -0.63
N MET A 142 23.26 -18.97 0.08
CA MET A 142 21.99 -19.56 0.56
C MET A 142 21.20 -18.59 1.44
N GLN A 143 21.86 -17.80 2.26
CA GLN A 143 21.19 -16.78 3.09
C GLN A 143 20.47 -15.68 2.29
N TYR A 144 20.86 -15.46 1.02
CA TYR A 144 20.30 -14.43 0.13
C TYR A 144 19.49 -15.04 -1.02
N MET A 145 19.40 -16.36 -1.11
CA MET A 145 18.78 -17.05 -2.25
C MET A 145 17.35 -16.58 -2.49
N ASP A 146 16.54 -16.48 -1.45
CA ASP A 146 15.15 -16.03 -1.58
C ASP A 146 15.05 -14.60 -2.16
N GLU A 147 15.95 -13.70 -1.74
CA GLU A 147 15.98 -12.32 -2.25
C GLU A 147 16.42 -12.27 -3.71
N ILE A 148 17.45 -13.05 -4.08
CA ILE A 148 17.94 -13.17 -5.45
C ILE A 148 16.84 -13.69 -6.37
N LEU A 149 16.21 -14.81 -6.01
CA LEU A 149 15.14 -15.42 -6.80
C LEU A 149 13.93 -14.51 -6.93
N TYR A 150 13.57 -13.78 -5.87
CA TYR A 150 12.52 -12.77 -5.93
C TYR A 150 12.87 -11.60 -6.86
N LYS A 151 14.13 -11.16 -6.89
CA LYS A 151 14.62 -10.13 -7.84
C LYS A 151 14.56 -10.62 -9.27
N MET A 152 14.87 -11.90 -9.52
CA MET A 152 14.73 -12.55 -10.84
C MET A 152 13.26 -12.58 -11.29
N GLN A 153 12.33 -12.98 -10.42
CA GLN A 153 10.88 -12.93 -10.73
C GLN A 153 10.43 -11.52 -11.11
N LYS A 154 10.86 -10.49 -10.37
CA LYS A 154 10.55 -9.09 -10.71
C LYS A 154 11.08 -8.69 -12.09
N LYS A 155 12.27 -9.18 -12.47
CA LYS A 155 12.88 -8.90 -13.78
C LYS A 155 12.05 -9.51 -14.91
N ILE A 156 11.58 -10.74 -14.74
CA ILE A 156 10.69 -11.43 -15.69
C ILE A 156 9.35 -10.69 -15.81
N VAL A 157 8.69 -10.44 -14.68
CA VAL A 157 7.40 -9.74 -14.66
C VAL A 157 7.49 -8.36 -15.31
N LYS A 158 8.56 -7.62 -15.03
CA LYS A 158 8.81 -6.31 -15.67
C LYS A 158 8.97 -6.44 -17.19
N LYS A 159 9.74 -7.43 -17.66
CA LYS A 159 9.91 -7.74 -19.10
C LYS A 159 8.55 -8.00 -19.74
N TRP A 160 7.72 -8.84 -19.13
CA TRP A 160 6.41 -9.19 -19.64
C TRP A 160 5.45 -8.01 -19.67
N LEU A 161 5.38 -7.24 -18.59
CA LEU A 161 4.52 -6.04 -18.54
C LEU A 161 4.88 -5.01 -19.61
N LEU A 162 6.18 -4.80 -19.87
CA LEU A 162 6.64 -3.91 -20.94
C LEU A 162 6.28 -4.45 -22.33
N ALA A 163 6.14 -5.76 -22.49
CA ALA A 163 5.67 -6.41 -23.70
C ALA A 163 4.12 -6.49 -23.80
N GLY A 164 3.39 -5.92 -22.83
CA GLY A 164 1.93 -5.96 -22.79
C GLY A 164 1.34 -7.31 -22.32
N HIS A 165 2.16 -8.14 -21.69
CA HIS A 165 1.76 -9.44 -21.13
C HIS A 165 1.66 -9.38 -19.61
N ARG A 166 0.58 -9.88 -19.04
CA ARG A 166 0.37 -10.00 -17.59
C ARG A 166 0.50 -11.45 -17.15
N VAL A 167 1.08 -11.64 -15.97
CA VAL A 167 1.34 -12.97 -15.37
C VAL A 167 0.08 -13.83 -15.23
N ASP A 168 -1.08 -13.22 -15.12
CA ASP A 168 -2.38 -13.89 -14.96
C ASP A 168 -3.20 -13.97 -16.26
N GLY A 169 -2.58 -13.76 -17.42
CA GLY A 169 -3.20 -13.87 -18.75
C GLY A 169 -4.18 -12.76 -19.12
N ARG A 170 -4.51 -11.86 -18.21
CA ARG A 170 -5.43 -10.75 -18.47
C ARG A 170 -4.80 -9.68 -19.38
N LYS A 171 -5.63 -8.98 -20.14
CA LYS A 171 -5.21 -7.80 -20.91
C LYS A 171 -4.79 -6.68 -19.96
N MET A 172 -4.00 -5.71 -20.43
CA MET A 172 -3.48 -4.62 -19.61
C MET A 172 -4.58 -3.75 -18.97
N ASN A 173 -5.71 -3.59 -19.62
CA ASN A 173 -6.88 -2.84 -19.15
C ASN A 173 -8.00 -3.72 -18.56
N GLU A 174 -7.77 -5.02 -18.40
CA GLU A 174 -8.76 -5.94 -17.86
C GLU A 174 -8.65 -6.02 -16.33
N ILE A 175 -9.78 -5.87 -15.64
CA ILE A 175 -9.87 -6.08 -14.19
C ILE A 175 -10.26 -7.54 -13.88
N ARG A 176 -9.96 -8.01 -12.66
CA ARG A 176 -10.42 -9.32 -12.20
C ARG A 176 -11.94 -9.37 -12.15
N PRO A 177 -12.56 -10.55 -12.34
CA PRO A 177 -14.00 -10.72 -12.16
C PRO A 177 -14.45 -10.20 -10.79
N LEU A 178 -15.53 -9.43 -10.78
CA LEU A 178 -16.14 -8.88 -9.57
C LEU A 178 -17.48 -9.54 -9.36
N ASP A 179 -17.79 -9.84 -8.11
CA ASP A 179 -19.10 -10.30 -7.66
C ASP A 179 -19.45 -9.68 -6.31
N ALA A 180 -20.74 -9.44 -6.06
CA ALA A 180 -21.23 -8.84 -4.81
C ALA A 180 -22.58 -9.37 -4.45
N GLU A 181 -22.71 -9.87 -3.23
CA GLU A 181 -23.95 -10.34 -2.64
C GLU A 181 -24.29 -9.55 -1.36
N VAL A 182 -25.57 -9.34 -1.10
CA VAL A 182 -26.06 -8.71 0.14
C VAL A 182 -26.98 -9.65 0.90
N GLY A 183 -27.10 -9.45 2.21
CA GLY A 183 -27.99 -10.28 3.03
C GLY A 183 -27.48 -11.70 3.28
N VAL A 184 -26.18 -11.93 3.17
CA VAL A 184 -25.53 -13.27 3.30
C VAL A 184 -25.70 -13.84 4.69
N ILE A 185 -25.70 -13.00 5.74
CA ILE A 185 -25.89 -13.40 7.13
C ILE A 185 -27.27 -12.90 7.62
N PRO A 186 -28.20 -13.80 7.94
CA PRO A 186 -29.60 -13.41 8.15
C PRO A 186 -29.92 -12.76 9.52
N ARG A 187 -28.99 -12.82 10.49
CA ARG A 187 -29.27 -12.38 11.89
C ARG A 187 -28.56 -11.08 12.27
N VAL A 188 -27.90 -10.42 11.33
CA VAL A 188 -27.26 -9.13 11.53
C VAL A 188 -28.10 -8.02 10.90
N HIS A 189 -27.81 -6.74 11.22
CA HIS A 189 -28.55 -5.62 10.66
C HIS A 189 -28.31 -5.46 9.16
N GLY A 190 -27.14 -5.85 8.67
CA GLY A 190 -26.82 -5.93 7.26
C GLY A 190 -25.55 -6.73 7.05
N SER A 191 -25.41 -7.33 5.88
CA SER A 191 -24.17 -8.00 5.46
C SER A 191 -23.98 -7.94 3.97
N GLY A 192 -22.72 -7.91 3.53
CA GLY A 192 -22.32 -7.95 2.14
C GLY A 192 -21.08 -8.82 1.96
N LEU A 193 -21.08 -9.62 0.92
CA LEU A 193 -19.92 -10.37 0.46
C LEU A 193 -19.47 -9.75 -0.86
N PHE A 194 -18.22 -9.33 -0.92
CA PHE A 194 -17.61 -8.84 -2.15
C PHE A 194 -16.47 -9.76 -2.55
N GLN A 195 -16.43 -10.12 -3.82
CA GLN A 195 -15.38 -10.95 -4.39
C GLN A 195 -14.72 -10.25 -5.56
N ARG A 196 -13.38 -10.31 -5.60
CA ARG A 196 -12.55 -9.89 -6.71
C ARG A 196 -11.54 -10.99 -7.05
N GLY A 197 -11.83 -11.72 -8.09
CA GLY A 197 -11.08 -12.95 -8.42
C GLY A 197 -11.17 -13.96 -7.26
N GLN A 198 -10.03 -14.30 -6.67
CA GLN A 198 -9.94 -15.25 -5.55
C GLN A 198 -10.03 -14.57 -4.16
N THR A 199 -10.06 -13.25 -4.11
CA THR A 199 -10.10 -12.50 -2.84
C THR A 199 -11.55 -12.19 -2.47
N GLN A 200 -11.95 -12.55 -1.26
CA GLN A 200 -13.28 -12.29 -0.71
C GLN A 200 -13.19 -11.38 0.53
N VAL A 201 -14.18 -10.52 0.68
CA VAL A 201 -14.37 -9.68 1.88
C VAL A 201 -15.81 -9.82 2.34
N LEU A 202 -16.00 -10.28 3.56
CA LEU A 202 -17.31 -10.33 4.23
C LEU A 202 -17.43 -9.12 5.15
N SER A 203 -18.40 -8.27 4.87
CA SER A 203 -18.72 -7.09 5.68
C SER A 203 -20.01 -7.34 6.47
N VAL A 204 -20.00 -6.97 7.74
CA VAL A 204 -21.16 -7.07 8.63
C VAL A 204 -21.46 -5.70 9.20
N LEU A 205 -22.71 -5.27 9.06
CA LEU A 205 -23.20 -3.99 9.57
C LEU A 205 -23.96 -4.20 10.89
N SER A 206 -23.62 -3.37 11.87
CA SER A 206 -24.39 -3.23 13.12
C SER A 206 -24.85 -1.79 13.25
N LEU A 207 -26.14 -1.60 13.53
CA LEU A 207 -26.73 -0.30 13.84
C LEU A 207 -26.80 -0.13 15.36
N GLY A 208 -26.41 1.05 15.84
CA GLY A 208 -26.49 1.44 17.24
C GLY A 208 -27.38 2.67 17.44
N MET A 209 -27.57 3.06 18.69
CA MET A 209 -28.29 4.29 19.02
C MET A 209 -27.42 5.53 18.82
N LEU A 210 -28.02 6.69 18.62
CA LEU A 210 -27.27 7.93 18.35
C LEU A 210 -26.29 8.33 19.46
N ASN A 211 -26.58 7.94 20.71
CA ASN A 211 -25.73 8.19 21.86
C ASN A 211 -24.56 7.20 22.02
N GLU A 212 -24.49 6.17 21.18
CA GLU A 212 -23.40 5.17 21.17
C GLU A 212 -22.24 5.59 20.25
N GLY A 213 -22.33 6.76 19.61
CA GLY A 213 -21.24 7.32 18.81
C GLY A 213 -19.93 7.43 19.60
N GLN A 214 -18.82 7.16 18.93
CA GLN A 214 -17.49 7.25 19.53
C GLN A 214 -17.16 8.70 19.87
N ARG A 215 -16.79 8.96 21.13
CA ARG A 215 -16.22 10.23 21.55
C ARG A 215 -14.76 10.28 21.13
N LEU A 216 -14.39 11.38 20.49
CA LEU A 216 -13.00 11.66 20.12
C LEU A 216 -12.44 12.69 21.12
N ASP A 217 -11.29 12.36 21.71
CA ASP A 217 -10.52 13.24 22.56
C ASP A 217 -9.20 13.54 21.86
N THR A 218 -9.19 14.61 21.08
CA THR A 218 -8.06 15.08 20.27
C THR A 218 -7.69 16.50 20.65
N ILE A 219 -6.52 16.99 20.21
CA ILE A 219 -6.09 18.37 20.42
C ILE A 219 -7.04 19.36 19.72
N GLU A 220 -7.58 18.95 18.58
CA GLU A 220 -8.57 19.75 17.85
C GLU A 220 -9.98 19.39 18.34
N PRO A 221 -10.89 20.37 18.53
CA PRO A 221 -12.29 20.10 18.83
C PRO A 221 -12.91 19.35 17.65
N THR A 222 -13.37 18.15 17.91
CA THR A 222 -13.99 17.29 16.91
C THR A 222 -15.36 16.81 17.40
N GLU A 223 -16.30 16.68 16.46
CA GLU A 223 -17.57 16.03 16.75
C GLU A 223 -17.36 14.52 16.96
N GLY A 224 -18.27 13.91 17.73
CA GLY A 224 -18.25 12.46 17.94
C GLY A 224 -18.43 11.71 16.61
N LYS A 225 -17.79 10.56 16.49
CA LYS A 225 -17.80 9.73 15.29
C LYS A 225 -18.97 8.77 15.33
N ARG A 226 -19.87 8.86 14.36
CA ARG A 226 -21.06 8.01 14.26
C ARG A 226 -20.84 6.75 13.42
N TYR A 227 -19.99 6.84 12.39
CA TYR A 227 -19.62 5.72 11.55
C TYR A 227 -18.23 5.22 11.93
N MET A 228 -18.10 3.92 12.14
CA MET A 228 -16.84 3.26 12.46
C MET A 228 -16.69 2.06 11.55
N HIS A 229 -15.53 1.94 10.92
CA HIS A 229 -15.19 0.82 10.05
C HIS A 229 -14.02 0.04 10.62
N HIS A 230 -14.28 -1.19 11.05
CA HIS A 230 -13.26 -2.11 11.53
C HIS A 230 -12.85 -3.07 10.43
N TYR A 231 -11.57 -3.33 10.29
CA TYR A 231 -11.01 -4.31 9.37
C TYR A 231 -10.19 -5.33 10.12
N ASN A 232 -10.45 -6.60 9.86
CA ASN A 232 -9.72 -7.73 10.44
C ASN A 232 -9.13 -8.58 9.34
N PHE A 233 -7.87 -8.98 9.53
CA PHE A 233 -7.16 -9.89 8.63
C PHE A 233 -6.46 -10.99 9.44
N PRO A 234 -7.23 -11.97 9.94
CA PRO A 234 -6.68 -13.07 10.73
C PRO A 234 -5.80 -14.00 9.88
N PRO A 235 -4.88 -14.77 10.52
CA PRO A 235 -3.91 -15.61 9.80
C PRO A 235 -4.53 -16.60 8.80
N PHE A 236 -5.73 -17.12 9.09
CA PHE A 236 -6.42 -18.06 8.19
C PHE A 236 -6.78 -17.45 6.82
N CYS A 237 -6.78 -16.11 6.67
CA CYS A 237 -7.02 -15.46 5.37
C CYS A 237 -5.91 -15.76 4.36
N THR A 238 -4.72 -16.13 4.83
CA THR A 238 -3.56 -16.54 4.02
C THR A 238 -3.25 -18.04 4.16
N GLY A 239 -4.13 -18.80 4.80
CA GLY A 239 -3.91 -20.23 5.07
C GLY A 239 -2.87 -20.52 6.14
N GLU A 240 -2.49 -19.52 6.93
CA GLU A 240 -1.51 -19.64 7.99
C GLU A 240 -2.16 -19.93 9.34
N THR A 241 -1.41 -20.59 10.21
CA THR A 241 -1.75 -20.70 11.63
C THR A 241 -1.09 -19.55 12.40
N GLY A 242 -1.81 -18.96 13.34
CA GLY A 242 -1.29 -17.86 14.12
C GLY A 242 -2.21 -17.42 15.24
N ARG A 243 -1.69 -16.55 16.12
CA ARG A 243 -2.47 -16.01 17.22
C ARG A 243 -3.58 -15.08 16.72
N MET A 244 -4.81 -15.38 17.11
CA MET A 244 -5.93 -14.47 16.95
C MET A 244 -5.88 -13.42 18.08
N GLY A 245 -5.87 -12.16 17.71
CA GLY A 245 -5.75 -11.06 18.68
C GLY A 245 -6.31 -9.75 18.16
N SER A 246 -5.93 -8.65 18.80
CA SER A 246 -6.33 -7.31 18.36
C SER A 246 -5.75 -6.96 16.98
N PRO A 247 -6.43 -6.12 16.20
CA PRO A 247 -5.93 -5.64 14.91
C PRO A 247 -4.57 -4.99 15.04
N LYS A 248 -3.69 -5.25 14.09
CA LYS A 248 -2.39 -4.60 13.97
C LYS A 248 -2.52 -3.23 13.31
N ARG A 249 -1.47 -2.42 13.35
CA ARG A 249 -1.47 -1.07 12.73
C ARG A 249 -1.85 -1.07 11.25
N ARG A 250 -1.44 -2.10 10.50
CA ARG A 250 -1.80 -2.27 9.09
C ARG A 250 -3.31 -2.43 8.90
N GLU A 251 -3.94 -3.23 9.74
CA GLU A 251 -5.39 -3.47 9.70
C GLU A 251 -6.17 -2.22 10.08
N ILE A 252 -5.69 -1.47 11.08
CA ILE A 252 -6.27 -0.18 11.47
C ILE A 252 -6.19 0.82 10.30
N GLY A 253 -5.04 0.94 9.64
CA GLY A 253 -4.87 1.80 8.47
C GLY A 253 -5.75 1.39 7.29
N HIS A 254 -5.89 0.09 7.02
CA HIS A 254 -6.80 -0.45 5.99
C HIS A 254 -8.27 -0.13 6.30
N GLY A 255 -8.69 -0.31 7.56
CA GLY A 255 -10.04 0.05 8.01
C GLY A 255 -10.31 1.53 7.82
N ASN A 256 -9.35 2.40 8.16
CA ASN A 256 -9.48 3.84 7.99
C ASN A 256 -9.61 4.25 6.51
N LEU A 257 -8.87 3.63 5.59
CA LEU A 257 -9.02 3.89 4.15
C LEU A 257 -10.40 3.46 3.63
N ALA A 258 -10.90 2.30 4.06
CA ALA A 258 -12.24 1.83 3.70
C ALA A 258 -13.34 2.75 4.26
N GLU A 259 -13.17 3.21 5.50
CA GLU A 259 -14.08 4.16 6.14
C GLU A 259 -14.18 5.47 5.35
N ARG A 260 -13.04 6.07 5.02
CA ARG A 260 -12.98 7.32 4.25
C ARG A 260 -13.57 7.17 2.85
N ALA A 261 -13.41 6.01 2.22
CA ALA A 261 -13.99 5.74 0.91
C ALA A 261 -15.52 5.61 0.94
N LEU A 262 -16.08 5.10 2.05
CA LEU A 262 -17.52 4.89 2.21
C LEU A 262 -18.24 6.10 2.79
N LEU A 263 -17.58 6.92 3.61
CA LEU A 263 -18.17 8.05 4.32
C LEU A 263 -19.01 8.99 3.44
N PRO A 264 -18.58 9.34 2.21
CA PRO A 264 -19.36 10.24 1.34
C PRO A 264 -20.69 9.67 0.82
N VAL A 265 -20.89 8.35 0.92
CA VAL A 265 -22.09 7.64 0.40
C VAL A 265 -22.96 7.06 1.50
N ILE A 266 -22.57 7.26 2.76
CA ILE A 266 -23.37 6.86 3.93
C ILE A 266 -24.47 7.92 4.15
N PRO A 267 -25.74 7.50 4.33
CA PRO A 267 -26.88 8.41 4.52
C PRO A 267 -26.83 9.20 5.85
#